data_f7ea6c41b07aa604e3b22e75af442836
#
_entry.id   f7ea6c41b07aa604e3b22e75af442836
#
_cell.length_a   1.000
_cell.length_b   1.000
_cell.length_c   1.000
_cell.angle_alpha   90.00
_cell.angle_beta   90.00
_cell.angle_gamma   90.00
#
_symmetry.space_group_name_H-M   'P 1'
#
loop_
_entity.id
_entity.type
_entity.pdbx_description
1 polymer ?
#
loop_
_entity_poly.entity_id
_entity_poly.type
_entity_poly.pdbx_seq_one_letter_code
_entity_poly.pdbx_strand_id
1 'polypeptide(L)'
;MPDEPLSVLKSIWETADRICSKRLAPFLPELVAVLERENELRVSPEVRAQLLRLSAASIDRLLKPFRQRGLRRPYTPGRPSTLKAQIPIRTFGEWAGVAPGSLQGDLVAHCGESTAGFYLNTLVAVDVATSWTECRPVWGKGQERVGTAMHKIRQSLPFALKELHTDNGSEFLNEVLYPWCKKEGIRFTRGRPYKKNDQAFVEQKNWSVPRRLIGYDRYCSKAAYEALEGLYGLLSLYVNFFQPVRKLVARNAWGRR
;
A
#
# COMPACT_ATOMS: atom_id res chain seq x y z
N MET A 1 20.10 -15.81 -28.70
CA MET A 1 20.68 -14.53 -28.26
C MET A 1 21.13 -14.75 -26.84
N PRO A 2 22.37 -14.45 -26.44
CA PRO A 2 22.73 -14.55 -25.05
C PRO A 2 21.88 -13.53 -24.27
N ASP A 3 21.23 -14.00 -23.22
CA ASP A 3 20.36 -13.18 -22.39
C ASP A 3 21.16 -12.04 -21.78
N GLU A 4 20.92 -10.82 -22.23
CA GLU A 4 21.61 -9.65 -21.70
C GLU A 4 21.20 -9.48 -20.22
N PRO A 5 22.12 -9.36 -19.25
CA PRO A 5 21.80 -9.33 -17.82
C PRO A 5 20.74 -8.30 -17.43
N LEU A 6 20.62 -7.21 -18.20
CA LEU A 6 19.63 -6.16 -17.99
C LEU A 6 18.22 -6.61 -18.39
N SER A 7 18.07 -7.36 -19.48
CA SER A 7 16.76 -7.87 -19.92
C SER A 7 16.24 -8.90 -18.95
N VAL A 8 17.11 -9.76 -18.44
CA VAL A 8 16.80 -10.77 -17.41
C VAL A 8 16.40 -10.08 -16.10
N LEU A 9 17.16 -9.10 -15.63
CA LEU A 9 16.82 -8.33 -14.44
C LEU A 9 15.46 -7.65 -14.57
N LYS A 10 15.15 -7.10 -15.75
CA LYS A 10 13.86 -6.48 -16.03
C LYS A 10 12.72 -7.49 -15.92
N SER A 11 12.86 -8.65 -16.55
CA SER A 11 11.87 -9.74 -16.50
C SER A 11 11.61 -10.19 -15.06
N ILE A 12 12.67 -10.48 -14.30
CA ILE A 12 12.57 -10.85 -12.88
C ILE A 12 11.87 -9.75 -12.06
N TRP A 13 12.21 -8.49 -12.31
CA TRP A 13 11.58 -7.35 -11.63
C TRP A 13 10.09 -7.21 -11.99
N GLU A 14 9.71 -7.47 -13.24
CA GLU A 14 8.32 -7.47 -13.68
C GLU A 14 7.52 -8.63 -13.05
N THR A 15 8.11 -9.82 -13.00
CA THR A 15 7.53 -10.99 -12.30
C THR A 15 7.34 -10.73 -10.80
N ALA A 16 8.30 -10.03 -10.17
CA ALA A 16 8.19 -9.60 -8.78
C ALA A 16 7.24 -8.41 -8.59
N ASP A 17 6.39 -8.12 -9.58
CA ASP A 17 5.46 -7.00 -9.56
C ASP A 17 6.16 -5.66 -9.30
N ARG A 18 7.29 -5.43 -9.96
CA ARG A 18 8.08 -4.19 -9.98
C ARG A 18 8.37 -3.62 -8.59
N ILE A 19 8.60 -4.46 -7.58
CA ILE A 19 8.95 -4.03 -6.22
C ILE A 19 10.20 -3.12 -6.22
N CYS A 20 10.35 -2.30 -5.17
CA CYS A 20 11.51 -1.40 -5.10
C CYS A 20 12.82 -2.19 -4.94
N SER A 21 13.92 -1.61 -5.42
CA SER A 21 15.25 -2.22 -5.42
C SER A 21 15.72 -2.69 -4.04
N LYS A 22 15.34 -1.97 -2.97
CA LYS A 22 15.67 -2.33 -1.58
C LYS A 22 14.99 -3.62 -1.11
N ARG A 23 13.84 -3.95 -1.71
CA ARG A 23 13.13 -5.23 -1.46
C ARG A 23 13.59 -6.30 -2.43
N LEU A 24 13.83 -5.94 -3.69
CA LEU A 24 14.24 -6.89 -4.73
C LEU A 24 15.63 -7.48 -4.44
N ALA A 25 16.61 -6.66 -4.07
CA ALA A 25 17.99 -7.13 -3.88
C ALA A 25 18.12 -8.31 -2.88
N PRO A 26 17.56 -8.25 -1.67
CA PRO A 26 17.62 -9.39 -0.75
C PRO A 26 16.72 -10.56 -1.15
N PHE A 27 15.69 -10.33 -1.95
CA PHE A 27 14.77 -11.35 -2.43
C PHE A 27 15.24 -12.03 -3.73
N LEU A 28 16.17 -11.42 -4.44
CA LEU A 28 16.63 -11.88 -5.75
C LEU A 28 17.17 -13.33 -5.75
N PRO A 29 17.98 -13.78 -4.76
CA PRO A 29 18.46 -15.15 -4.73
C PRO A 29 17.35 -16.20 -4.65
N GLU A 30 16.34 -15.97 -3.81
CA GLU A 30 15.18 -16.85 -3.65
C GLU A 30 14.31 -16.85 -4.92
N LEU A 31 14.02 -15.67 -5.44
CA LEU A 31 13.19 -15.51 -6.63
C LEU A 31 13.82 -16.15 -7.86
N VAL A 32 15.12 -15.99 -8.09
CA VAL A 32 15.83 -16.64 -9.20
C VAL A 32 15.76 -18.17 -9.06
N ALA A 33 16.00 -18.71 -7.87
CA ALA A 33 15.94 -20.15 -7.63
C ALA A 33 14.52 -20.73 -7.89
N VAL A 34 13.48 -20.00 -7.50
CA VAL A 34 12.08 -20.41 -7.77
C VAL A 34 11.79 -20.37 -9.26
N LEU A 35 12.14 -19.30 -9.97
CA LEU A 35 11.88 -19.15 -11.40
C LEU A 35 12.64 -20.19 -12.25
N GLU A 36 13.88 -20.55 -11.86
CA GLU A 36 14.65 -21.62 -12.48
C GLU A 36 13.98 -22.98 -12.26
N ARG A 37 13.52 -23.28 -11.04
CA ARG A 37 12.84 -24.53 -10.70
C ARG A 37 11.54 -24.71 -11.47
N GLU A 38 10.76 -23.64 -11.64
CA GLU A 38 9.49 -23.68 -12.38
C GLU A 38 9.67 -23.54 -13.91
N ASN A 39 10.93 -23.53 -14.42
CA ASN A 39 11.27 -23.34 -15.84
C ASN A 39 10.82 -22.00 -16.46
N GLU A 40 10.52 -21.00 -15.64
CA GLU A 40 10.16 -19.64 -16.07
C GLU A 40 11.38 -18.76 -16.34
N LEU A 41 12.56 -19.18 -15.87
CA LEU A 41 13.83 -18.50 -16.10
C LEU A 41 14.91 -19.50 -16.51
N ARG A 42 15.60 -19.20 -17.65
CA ARG A 42 16.79 -19.93 -18.08
C ARG A 42 17.91 -18.94 -18.33
N VAL A 43 18.94 -18.98 -17.53
CA VAL A 43 20.09 -18.07 -17.62
C VAL A 43 21.40 -18.84 -17.51
N SER A 44 22.45 -18.27 -18.12
CA SER A 44 23.78 -18.86 -17.97
C SER A 44 24.31 -18.68 -16.53
N PRO A 45 25.22 -19.55 -16.07
CA PRO A 45 25.83 -19.40 -14.74
C PRO A 45 26.48 -18.03 -14.51
N GLU A 46 27.05 -17.44 -15.56
CA GLU A 46 27.70 -16.13 -15.52
C GLU A 46 26.68 -15.02 -15.30
N VAL A 47 25.57 -15.03 -16.04
CA VAL A 47 24.48 -14.04 -15.87
C VAL A 47 23.84 -14.19 -14.49
N ARG A 48 23.61 -15.43 -14.06
CA ARG A 48 23.11 -15.71 -12.71
C ARG A 48 24.03 -15.12 -11.61
N ALA A 49 25.33 -15.37 -11.72
CA ALA A 49 26.30 -14.83 -10.77
C ALA A 49 26.32 -13.30 -10.76
N GLN A 50 26.19 -12.65 -11.93
CA GLN A 50 26.12 -11.20 -12.04
C GLN A 50 24.84 -10.64 -11.35
N LEU A 51 23.67 -11.25 -11.60
CA LEU A 51 22.41 -10.85 -10.99
C LEU A 51 22.47 -10.90 -9.46
N LEU A 52 22.99 -11.99 -8.92
CA LEU A 52 23.06 -12.19 -7.45
C LEU A 52 24.03 -11.25 -6.74
N ARG A 53 24.96 -10.63 -7.47
CA ARG A 53 25.90 -9.62 -6.94
C ARG A 53 25.36 -8.19 -6.99
N LEU A 54 24.18 -7.95 -7.58
CA LEU A 54 23.63 -6.61 -7.73
C LEU A 54 23.21 -6.03 -6.37
N SER A 55 23.74 -4.85 -6.06
CA SER A 55 23.26 -4.06 -4.93
C SER A 55 21.92 -3.40 -5.24
N ALA A 56 21.15 -3.04 -4.20
CA ALA A 56 19.91 -2.29 -4.37
C ALA A 56 20.10 -0.98 -5.15
N ALA A 57 21.23 -0.29 -4.97
CA ALA A 57 21.56 0.92 -5.71
C ALA A 57 21.85 0.66 -7.19
N SER A 58 22.52 -0.47 -7.50
CA SER A 58 22.76 -0.87 -8.90
C SER A 58 21.46 -1.25 -9.61
N ILE A 59 20.61 -2.03 -8.96
CA ILE A 59 19.27 -2.38 -9.46
C ILE A 59 18.45 -1.10 -9.71
N ASP A 60 18.50 -0.14 -8.81
CA ASP A 60 17.78 1.13 -8.93
C ASP A 60 18.19 1.93 -10.18
N ARG A 61 19.50 2.01 -10.42
CA ARG A 61 20.06 2.68 -11.62
C ARG A 61 19.69 1.97 -12.90
N LEU A 62 19.84 0.64 -12.95
CA LEU A 62 19.56 -0.17 -14.13
C LEU A 62 18.07 -0.15 -14.52
N LEU A 63 17.17 -0.18 -13.54
CA LEU A 63 15.73 -0.19 -13.79
C LEU A 63 15.10 1.20 -13.91
N LYS A 64 15.86 2.28 -13.66
CA LYS A 64 15.37 3.66 -13.76
C LYS A 64 14.69 3.99 -15.10
N PRO A 65 15.19 3.59 -16.27
CA PRO A 65 14.56 3.87 -17.56
C PRO A 65 13.18 3.23 -17.73
N PHE A 66 12.94 2.10 -17.07
CA PHE A 66 11.71 1.29 -17.20
C PHE A 66 10.62 1.67 -16.20
N ARG A 67 10.88 2.63 -15.29
CA ARG A 67 9.90 3.10 -14.32
C ARG A 67 8.99 4.14 -14.96
N GLN A 68 7.67 3.88 -14.90
CA GLN A 68 6.68 4.87 -15.33
C GLN A 68 6.73 6.10 -14.41
N ARG A 69 6.73 7.30 -14.97
CA ARG A 69 6.60 8.55 -14.23
C ARG A 69 5.12 8.76 -13.89
N GLY A 70 4.77 8.67 -12.59
CA GLY A 70 3.41 8.93 -12.13
C GLY A 70 2.98 10.40 -12.29
N LEU A 71 1.73 10.62 -12.66
CA LEU A 71 1.07 11.93 -12.73
C LEU A 71 0.84 12.49 -11.31
N ARG A 72 1.01 13.82 -11.12
CA ARG A 72 0.77 14.51 -9.84
C ARG A 72 -0.72 14.76 -9.62
N ARG A 73 -1.19 14.57 -8.38
CA ARG A 73 -2.60 14.82 -7.97
C ARG A 73 -2.88 16.30 -7.67
N PRO A 74 -4.09 16.81 -7.97
CA PRO A 74 -4.61 18.06 -7.41
C PRO A 74 -5.05 17.87 -5.94
N TYR A 75 -4.90 18.95 -5.15
CA TYR A 75 -5.20 19.02 -3.72
C TYR A 75 -6.48 19.81 -3.45
N THR A 76 -7.34 19.34 -2.52
CA THR A 76 -8.55 20.06 -2.08
C THR A 76 -8.57 20.19 -0.55
N PRO A 77 -8.67 21.40 0.03
CA PRO A 77 -8.74 21.61 1.49
C PRO A 77 -10.13 21.33 2.05
N GLY A 78 -10.20 20.71 3.23
CA GLY A 78 -11.46 20.41 3.96
C GLY A 78 -11.76 21.40 5.09
N ARG A 79 -13.05 21.57 5.44
CA ARG A 79 -13.54 22.45 6.52
C ARG A 79 -13.33 21.84 7.92
N PRO A 80 -13.13 22.67 8.97
CA PRO A 80 -13.05 22.17 10.35
C PRO A 80 -14.42 21.66 10.86
N SER A 81 -14.43 20.52 11.56
CA SER A 81 -15.61 19.99 12.25
C SER A 81 -15.36 19.86 13.75
N THR A 82 -16.39 20.03 14.57
CA THR A 82 -16.38 19.85 16.03
C THR A 82 -15.92 18.44 16.42
N LEU A 83 -16.20 17.44 15.61
CA LEU A 83 -15.79 16.05 15.81
C LEU A 83 -14.25 15.91 15.81
N LYS A 84 -13.54 16.73 15.05
CA LYS A 84 -12.05 16.72 15.04
C LYS A 84 -11.44 16.98 16.42
N ALA A 85 -12.09 17.78 17.26
CA ALA A 85 -11.60 18.07 18.60
C ALA A 85 -11.69 16.86 19.54
N GLN A 86 -12.60 15.94 19.29
CA GLN A 86 -12.85 14.75 20.13
C GLN A 86 -11.93 13.58 19.74
N ILE A 87 -11.36 13.58 18.55
CA ILE A 87 -10.53 12.48 18.05
C ILE A 87 -9.06 12.83 18.28
N PRO A 88 -8.34 12.05 19.11
CA PRO A 88 -6.93 12.33 19.43
C PRO A 88 -6.03 12.28 18.20
N ILE A 89 -5.04 13.15 18.20
CA ILE A 89 -3.97 13.13 17.21
C ILE A 89 -2.97 12.04 17.59
N ARG A 90 -2.47 11.32 16.57
CA ARG A 90 -1.34 10.41 16.70
C ARG A 90 -0.26 10.79 15.71
N THR A 91 0.98 10.83 16.17
CA THR A 91 2.13 11.23 15.37
C THR A 91 2.93 10.02 14.89
N PHE A 92 3.76 10.20 13.86
CA PHE A 92 4.59 9.13 13.32
C PHE A 92 5.48 8.45 14.38
N GLY A 93 6.03 9.20 15.33
CA GLY A 93 6.92 8.65 16.37
C GLY A 93 6.24 7.68 17.33
N GLU A 94 4.92 7.76 17.46
CA GLU A 94 4.14 6.91 18.37
C GLU A 94 3.81 5.53 17.81
N TRP A 95 4.25 5.22 16.58
CA TRP A 95 4.04 3.92 15.94
C TRP A 95 5.12 2.89 16.28
N ALA A 96 6.15 3.25 17.03
CA ALA A 96 7.19 2.30 17.42
C ALA A 96 6.63 1.24 18.40
N GLY A 97 6.88 -0.03 18.11
CA GLY A 97 6.52 -1.14 18.99
C GLY A 97 5.02 -1.46 19.11
N VAL A 98 4.17 -0.93 18.21
CA VAL A 98 2.73 -1.27 18.23
C VAL A 98 2.49 -2.74 17.91
N ALA A 99 1.51 -3.32 18.59
CA ALA A 99 1.05 -4.68 18.35
C ALA A 99 0.15 -4.77 17.09
N PRO A 100 -0.01 -5.95 16.48
CA PRO A 100 -0.98 -6.17 15.41
C PRO A 100 -2.39 -5.73 15.81
N GLY A 101 -3.12 -5.16 14.84
CA GLY A 101 -4.43 -4.58 15.02
C GLY A 101 -4.44 -3.05 15.03
N SER A 102 -3.30 -2.39 14.79
CA SER A 102 -3.19 -0.93 14.68
C SER A 102 -3.12 -0.53 13.19
N LEU A 103 -4.26 -0.15 12.60
CA LEU A 103 -4.40 0.13 11.19
C LEU A 103 -4.29 1.63 10.85
N GLN A 104 -3.62 1.92 9.74
CA GLN A 104 -3.77 3.19 9.02
C GLN A 104 -4.71 2.99 7.83
N GLY A 105 -5.70 3.87 7.68
CA GLY A 105 -6.68 3.84 6.59
C GLY A 105 -6.64 5.10 5.73
N ASP A 106 -6.80 4.93 4.39
CA ASP A 106 -6.89 6.03 3.42
C ASP A 106 -7.72 5.65 2.21
N LEU A 107 -8.25 6.65 1.49
CA LEU A 107 -9.01 6.46 0.25
C LEU A 107 -8.19 6.82 -0.99
N VAL A 108 -8.08 5.86 -1.89
CA VAL A 108 -7.50 6.05 -3.22
C VAL A 108 -8.61 6.29 -4.24
N ALA A 109 -8.68 7.51 -4.79
CA ALA A 109 -9.69 7.89 -5.77
C ALA A 109 -9.35 7.36 -7.17
N HIS A 110 -10.30 6.75 -7.86
CA HIS A 110 -10.21 6.35 -9.27
C HIS A 110 -10.94 7.37 -10.15
N CYS A 111 -10.42 8.58 -10.20
CA CYS A 111 -11.06 9.73 -10.84
C CYS A 111 -10.49 10.08 -12.22
N GLY A 112 -9.43 9.38 -12.68
CA GLY A 112 -8.70 9.79 -13.87
C GLY A 112 -8.08 11.17 -13.71
N GLU A 113 -8.10 11.95 -14.77
CA GLU A 113 -7.54 13.31 -14.79
C GLU A 113 -8.42 14.36 -14.09
N SER A 114 -9.69 14.05 -13.81
CA SER A 114 -10.63 15.00 -13.23
C SER A 114 -11.33 14.43 -11.99
N THR A 115 -11.45 15.26 -10.95
CA THR A 115 -12.23 14.94 -9.74
C THR A 115 -13.72 15.30 -9.86
N ALA A 116 -14.16 15.83 -11.01
CA ALA A 116 -15.56 16.17 -11.24
C ALA A 116 -16.42 14.91 -11.45
N GLY A 117 -17.65 14.93 -10.97
CA GLY A 117 -18.61 13.85 -11.11
C GLY A 117 -18.32 12.62 -10.23
N PHE A 118 -19.03 11.54 -10.52
CA PHE A 118 -18.93 10.29 -9.76
C PHE A 118 -17.75 9.44 -10.18
N TYR A 119 -17.09 8.82 -9.20
CA TYR A 119 -16.04 7.81 -9.40
C TYR A 119 -15.94 6.88 -8.18
N LEU A 120 -15.38 5.71 -8.41
CA LEU A 120 -15.08 4.75 -7.37
C LEU A 120 -13.84 5.18 -6.57
N ASN A 121 -13.78 4.73 -5.34
CA ASN A 121 -12.58 4.83 -4.51
C ASN A 121 -12.18 3.44 -4.04
N THR A 122 -10.94 3.29 -3.60
CA THR A 122 -10.47 2.13 -2.87
C THR A 122 -10.13 2.54 -1.44
N LEU A 123 -10.78 1.94 -0.45
CA LEU A 123 -10.33 2.00 0.92
C LEU A 123 -9.14 1.06 1.09
N VAL A 124 -8.01 1.62 1.47
CA VAL A 124 -6.79 0.88 1.81
C VAL A 124 -6.60 0.94 3.30
N ALA A 125 -6.40 -0.19 3.95
CA ALA A 125 -6.06 -0.29 5.36
C ALA A 125 -4.78 -1.12 5.52
N VAL A 126 -3.84 -0.59 6.31
CA VAL A 126 -2.53 -1.20 6.53
C VAL A 126 -2.26 -1.35 8.01
N ASP A 127 -2.03 -2.55 8.48
CA ASP A 127 -1.56 -2.78 9.84
C ASP A 127 -0.10 -2.34 9.99
N VAL A 128 0.13 -1.42 10.93
CA VAL A 128 1.46 -0.83 11.12
C VAL A 128 2.46 -1.85 11.66
N ALA A 129 1.99 -2.77 12.51
CA ALA A 129 2.86 -3.79 13.10
C ALA A 129 3.33 -4.84 12.10
N THR A 130 2.43 -5.38 11.27
CA THR A 130 2.71 -6.51 10.36
C THR A 130 2.91 -6.08 8.92
N SER A 131 2.41 -4.90 8.52
CA SER A 131 2.21 -4.44 7.15
C SER A 131 1.12 -5.22 6.40
N TRP A 132 0.28 -5.98 7.10
CA TRP A 132 -0.91 -6.58 6.50
C TRP A 132 -1.74 -5.51 5.82
N THR A 133 -2.17 -5.77 4.60
CA THR A 133 -2.83 -4.76 3.76
C THR A 133 -4.13 -5.31 3.22
N GLU A 134 -5.21 -4.60 3.47
CA GLU A 134 -6.53 -4.87 2.89
C GLU A 134 -6.96 -3.72 1.99
N CYS A 135 -7.64 -4.08 0.90
CA CYS A 135 -8.25 -3.13 -0.02
C CYS A 135 -9.73 -3.50 -0.19
N ARG A 136 -10.61 -2.49 -0.22
CA ARG A 136 -12.02 -2.68 -0.59
C ARG A 136 -12.49 -1.54 -1.50
N PRO A 137 -13.26 -1.83 -2.56
CA PRO A 137 -13.83 -0.79 -3.39
C PRO A 137 -14.93 -0.06 -2.62
N VAL A 138 -15.03 1.23 -2.85
CA VAL A 138 -16.06 2.09 -2.26
C VAL A 138 -16.80 2.82 -3.37
N TRP A 139 -18.12 2.73 -3.37
CA TRP A 139 -18.99 3.41 -4.33
C TRP A 139 -19.08 4.91 -3.99
N GLY A 140 -18.21 5.72 -4.58
CA GLY A 140 -18.00 7.11 -4.18
C GLY A 140 -17.20 7.21 -2.87
N LYS A 141 -17.46 8.22 -2.04
CA LYS A 141 -16.80 8.45 -0.75
C LYS A 141 -17.79 8.82 0.37
N GLY A 142 -19.03 8.35 0.26
CA GLY A 142 -20.04 8.55 1.27
C GLY A 142 -19.69 7.83 2.58
N GLN A 143 -19.98 8.47 3.71
CA GLN A 143 -19.61 8.02 5.05
C GLN A 143 -20.06 6.59 5.37
N GLU A 144 -21.31 6.25 5.06
CA GLU A 144 -21.86 4.91 5.29
C GLU A 144 -21.14 3.84 4.45
N ARG A 145 -20.79 4.18 3.21
CA ARG A 145 -20.11 3.26 2.30
C ARG A 145 -18.67 3.00 2.72
N VAL A 146 -17.99 4.04 3.22
CA VAL A 146 -16.66 3.90 3.83
C VAL A 146 -16.75 3.08 5.11
N GLY A 147 -17.75 3.32 5.97
CA GLY A 147 -18.01 2.52 7.15
C GLY A 147 -18.26 1.03 6.83
N THR A 148 -19.09 0.75 5.82
CA THR A 148 -19.34 -0.63 5.34
C THR A 148 -18.07 -1.29 4.83
N ALA A 149 -17.25 -0.59 4.05
CA ALA A 149 -15.98 -1.11 3.55
C ALA A 149 -15.00 -1.39 4.70
N MET A 150 -14.93 -0.52 5.71
CA MET A 150 -14.11 -0.73 6.90
C MET A 150 -14.58 -1.93 7.73
N HIS A 151 -15.89 -2.14 7.83
CA HIS A 151 -16.45 -3.32 8.48
C HIS A 151 -16.04 -4.61 7.76
N LYS A 152 -16.12 -4.65 6.43
CA LYS A 152 -15.63 -5.77 5.61
C LYS A 152 -14.13 -6.01 5.80
N ILE A 153 -13.32 -4.94 5.85
CA ILE A 153 -11.88 -5.06 6.15
C ILE A 153 -11.67 -5.71 7.52
N ARG A 154 -12.35 -5.23 8.57
CA ARG A 154 -12.25 -5.82 9.90
C ARG A 154 -12.52 -7.32 9.91
N GLN A 155 -13.51 -7.78 9.15
CA GLN A 155 -13.85 -9.21 9.04
C GLN A 155 -12.79 -10.05 8.33
N SER A 156 -11.98 -9.42 7.46
CA SER A 156 -10.89 -10.10 6.72
C SER A 156 -9.56 -10.11 7.46
N LEU A 157 -9.41 -9.35 8.55
CA LEU A 157 -8.17 -9.32 9.31
C LEU A 157 -7.93 -10.63 10.07
N PRO A 158 -6.70 -11.18 10.06
CA PRO A 158 -6.36 -12.37 10.83
C PRO A 158 -6.13 -12.08 12.33
N PHE A 159 -6.36 -10.85 12.77
CA PHE A 159 -6.20 -10.37 14.15
C PHE A 159 -7.28 -9.35 14.49
N ALA A 160 -7.48 -9.11 15.78
CA ALA A 160 -8.47 -8.12 16.26
C ALA A 160 -8.05 -6.69 15.88
N LEU A 161 -8.97 -5.91 15.32
CA LEU A 161 -8.79 -4.47 15.11
C LEU A 161 -8.86 -3.74 16.44
N LYS A 162 -7.77 -3.12 16.87
CA LYS A 162 -7.62 -2.40 18.14
C LYS A 162 -7.60 -0.89 17.96
N GLU A 163 -7.04 -0.44 16.84
CA GLU A 163 -6.91 0.98 16.54
C GLU A 163 -7.09 1.23 15.03
N LEU A 164 -7.78 2.32 14.73
CA LEU A 164 -7.92 2.85 13.37
C LEU A 164 -7.39 4.29 13.36
N HIS A 165 -6.44 4.56 12.49
CA HIS A 165 -5.85 5.86 12.26
C HIS A 165 -6.12 6.32 10.83
N THR A 166 -6.63 7.54 10.66
CA THR A 166 -6.96 8.09 9.35
C THR A 166 -6.43 9.52 9.20
N ASP A 167 -6.56 10.07 8.01
CA ASP A 167 -6.37 11.49 7.79
C ASP A 167 -7.53 12.32 8.38
N ASN A 168 -7.56 13.63 8.06
CA ASN A 168 -8.60 14.53 8.52
C ASN A 168 -9.78 14.64 7.53
N GLY A 169 -9.94 13.69 6.62
CA GLY A 169 -11.02 13.67 5.63
C GLY A 169 -12.40 13.49 6.29
N SER A 170 -13.42 14.16 5.76
CA SER A 170 -14.79 14.03 6.26
C SER A 170 -15.41 12.66 5.98
N GLU A 171 -14.84 11.90 5.07
CA GLU A 171 -15.17 10.51 4.78
C GLU A 171 -14.84 9.56 5.94
N PHE A 172 -13.88 9.94 6.80
CA PHE A 172 -13.48 9.20 7.99
C PHE A 172 -13.95 9.87 9.29
N LEU A 173 -13.75 11.20 9.40
CA LEU A 173 -14.13 11.94 10.59
C LEU A 173 -15.62 12.31 10.54
N ASN A 174 -16.49 11.36 10.87
CA ASN A 174 -17.92 11.46 10.69
C ASN A 174 -18.71 10.71 11.77
N GLU A 175 -20.04 10.90 11.75
CA GLU A 175 -20.99 10.34 12.70
C GLU A 175 -21.31 8.84 12.46
N VAL A 176 -20.69 8.20 11.49
CA VAL A 176 -20.83 6.77 11.19
C VAL A 176 -19.64 6.00 11.79
N LEU A 177 -18.42 6.37 11.36
CA LEU A 177 -17.21 5.62 11.67
C LEU A 177 -16.75 5.83 13.11
N TYR A 178 -16.83 7.06 13.64
CA TYR A 178 -16.39 7.36 15.00
C TYR A 178 -17.25 6.67 16.07
N PRO A 179 -18.60 6.75 16.05
CA PRO A 179 -19.45 6.01 16.97
C PRO A 179 -19.28 4.50 16.86
N TRP A 180 -19.11 3.98 15.65
CA TRP A 180 -18.83 2.56 15.44
C TRP A 180 -17.54 2.14 16.13
N CYS A 181 -16.44 2.86 15.92
CA CYS A 181 -15.18 2.57 16.60
C CYS A 181 -15.35 2.59 18.15
N LYS A 182 -16.06 3.59 18.66
CA LYS A 182 -16.34 3.70 20.09
C LYS A 182 -17.16 2.52 20.63
N LYS A 183 -18.21 2.11 19.91
CA LYS A 183 -19.04 0.95 20.26
C LYS A 183 -18.25 -0.35 20.30
N GLU A 184 -17.35 -0.53 19.34
CA GLU A 184 -16.54 -1.75 19.20
C GLU A 184 -15.23 -1.74 20.02
N GLY A 185 -15.01 -0.70 20.83
CA GLY A 185 -13.79 -0.57 21.65
C GLY A 185 -12.52 -0.32 20.81
N ILE A 186 -12.67 0.15 19.56
CA ILE A 186 -11.58 0.48 18.66
C ILE A 186 -11.10 1.90 18.93
N ARG A 187 -9.84 2.08 19.26
CA ARG A 187 -9.23 3.40 19.42
C ARG A 187 -9.20 4.11 18.06
N PHE A 188 -9.91 5.22 17.94
CA PHE A 188 -9.90 6.02 16.72
C PHE A 188 -8.97 7.23 16.88
N THR A 189 -8.02 7.39 15.96
CA THR A 189 -7.02 8.47 15.97
C THR A 189 -6.90 9.11 14.60
N ARG A 190 -6.32 10.31 14.54
CA ARG A 190 -6.11 11.04 13.28
C ARG A 190 -4.71 11.63 13.20
N GLY A 191 -4.25 11.86 11.97
CA GLY A 191 -3.00 12.56 11.69
C GLY A 191 -3.10 14.06 11.96
N ARG A 192 -1.95 14.71 12.13
CA ARG A 192 -1.87 16.18 12.17
C ARG A 192 -2.21 16.76 10.80
N PRO A 193 -2.90 17.90 10.72
CA PRO A 193 -3.11 18.58 9.45
C PRO A 193 -1.77 18.86 8.75
N TYR A 194 -1.70 18.58 7.45
CA TYR A 194 -0.53 18.85 6.59
C TYR A 194 0.76 18.07 6.94
N LYS A 195 0.71 17.07 7.81
CA LYS A 195 1.85 16.21 8.18
C LYS A 195 1.70 14.83 7.56
N LYS A 196 2.11 14.68 6.29
CA LYS A 196 2.02 13.42 5.52
C LYS A 196 2.70 12.23 6.21
N ASN A 197 3.80 12.48 6.93
CA ASN A 197 4.52 11.41 7.63
C ASN A 197 3.65 10.67 8.66
N ASP A 198 2.60 11.29 9.18
CA ASP A 198 1.73 10.64 10.16
C ASP A 198 0.95 9.46 9.55
N GLN A 199 0.82 9.42 8.20
CA GLN A 199 0.19 8.34 7.43
C GLN A 199 1.14 7.59 6.47
N ALA A 200 2.42 7.61 6.75
CA ALA A 200 3.44 7.09 5.85
C ALA A 200 3.25 5.60 5.46
N PHE A 201 2.69 4.78 6.35
CA PHE A 201 2.48 3.34 6.09
C PHE A 201 1.40 3.12 5.03
N VAL A 202 0.24 3.76 5.17
CA VAL A 202 -0.84 3.63 4.19
C VAL A 202 -0.52 4.36 2.88
N GLU A 203 0.12 5.53 2.93
CA GLU A 203 0.54 6.26 1.72
C GLU A 203 1.48 5.41 0.84
N GLN A 204 2.43 4.68 1.45
CA GLN A 204 3.30 3.76 0.73
C GLN A 204 2.49 2.65 0.04
N LYS A 205 1.48 2.10 0.71
CA LYS A 205 0.65 1.03 0.16
C LYS A 205 -0.34 1.54 -0.88
N ASN A 206 -0.84 2.75 -0.77
CA ASN A 206 -1.67 3.39 -1.81
C ASN A 206 -0.99 3.39 -3.17
N TRP A 207 0.32 3.64 -3.19
CA TRP A 207 1.08 3.58 -4.42
C TRP A 207 1.39 2.14 -4.84
N SER A 208 1.90 1.33 -3.93
CA SER A 208 2.44 -0.01 -4.26
C SER A 208 1.38 -1.08 -4.48
N VAL A 209 0.14 -0.84 -4.10
CA VAL A 209 -0.96 -1.80 -4.25
C VAL A 209 -2.02 -1.24 -5.23
N PRO A 210 -3.02 -0.40 -4.84
CA PRO A 210 -4.06 -0.05 -5.81
C PRO A 210 -3.53 0.78 -6.99
N ARG A 211 -2.67 1.77 -6.76
CA ARG A 211 -2.20 2.62 -7.87
C ARG A 211 -1.38 1.88 -8.90
N ARG A 212 -0.63 0.92 -8.47
CA ARG A 212 0.25 0.15 -9.36
C ARG A 212 -0.51 -0.91 -10.15
N LEU A 213 -1.51 -1.54 -9.58
CA LEU A 213 -2.28 -2.62 -10.19
C LEU A 213 -3.50 -2.13 -10.95
N ILE A 214 -4.20 -1.13 -10.40
CA ILE A 214 -5.42 -0.58 -10.98
C ILE A 214 -5.13 0.64 -11.85
N GLY A 215 -4.03 1.36 -11.56
CA GLY A 215 -3.64 2.56 -12.31
C GLY A 215 -4.32 3.83 -11.81
N TYR A 216 -4.41 4.79 -12.73
CA TYR A 216 -4.93 6.14 -12.48
C TYR A 216 -6.19 6.43 -13.28
N ASP A 217 -6.73 5.44 -13.97
CA ASP A 217 -7.91 5.59 -14.81
C ASP A 217 -9.16 5.91 -14.00
N ARG A 218 -10.21 6.33 -14.72
CA ARG A 218 -11.51 6.61 -14.12
C ARG A 218 -12.38 5.37 -14.12
N TYR A 219 -12.83 4.97 -12.94
CA TYR A 219 -13.81 3.89 -12.77
C TYR A 219 -15.09 4.45 -12.14
N CYS A 220 -16.23 4.24 -12.80
CA CYS A 220 -17.51 4.82 -12.36
C CYS A 220 -18.72 3.89 -12.59
N SER A 221 -18.50 2.64 -13.01
CA SER A 221 -19.56 1.68 -13.30
C SER A 221 -19.73 0.60 -12.23
N LYS A 222 -20.90 -0.03 -12.18
CA LYS A 222 -21.19 -1.17 -11.31
C LYS A 222 -20.29 -2.37 -11.66
N ALA A 223 -20.08 -2.64 -12.95
CA ALA A 223 -19.20 -3.69 -13.40
C ALA A 223 -17.75 -3.48 -12.91
N ALA A 224 -17.23 -2.24 -12.96
CA ALA A 224 -15.92 -1.92 -12.41
C ALA A 224 -15.86 -2.12 -10.88
N TYR A 225 -16.93 -1.78 -10.16
CA TYR A 225 -16.99 -2.04 -8.72
C TYR A 225 -16.94 -3.52 -8.39
N GLU A 226 -17.71 -4.34 -9.08
CA GLU A 226 -17.75 -5.79 -8.90
C GLU A 226 -16.42 -6.46 -9.27
N ALA A 227 -15.80 -6.00 -10.35
CA ALA A 227 -14.46 -6.46 -10.75
C ALA A 227 -13.40 -6.12 -9.69
N LEU A 228 -13.43 -4.91 -9.13
CA LEU A 228 -12.53 -4.51 -8.06
C LEU A 228 -12.77 -5.31 -6.76
N GLU A 229 -14.03 -5.61 -6.41
CA GLU A 229 -14.37 -6.45 -5.24
C GLU A 229 -13.73 -7.84 -5.37
N GLY A 230 -13.89 -8.50 -6.53
CA GLY A 230 -13.28 -9.81 -6.81
C GLY A 230 -11.75 -9.76 -6.81
N LEU A 231 -11.18 -8.76 -7.48
CA LEU A 231 -9.73 -8.57 -7.56
C LEU A 231 -9.09 -8.37 -6.19
N TYR A 232 -9.68 -7.55 -5.32
CA TYR A 232 -9.11 -7.26 -4.01
C TYR A 232 -9.14 -8.45 -3.06
N GLY A 233 -10.06 -9.38 -3.23
CA GLY A 233 -10.05 -10.65 -2.51
C GLY A 233 -8.78 -11.48 -2.81
N LEU A 234 -8.44 -11.61 -4.09
CA LEU A 234 -7.23 -12.30 -4.54
C LEU A 234 -5.96 -11.50 -4.19
N LEU A 235 -6.03 -10.18 -4.34
CA LEU A 235 -4.92 -9.28 -4.07
C LEU A 235 -4.50 -9.29 -2.61
N SER A 236 -5.43 -9.42 -1.68
CA SER A 236 -5.14 -9.56 -0.25
C SER A 236 -4.22 -10.76 0.00
N LEU A 237 -4.54 -11.91 -0.58
CA LEU A 237 -3.69 -13.10 -0.48
C LEU A 237 -2.30 -12.86 -1.08
N TYR A 238 -2.24 -12.32 -2.29
CA TYR A 238 -0.97 -12.06 -2.97
C TYR A 238 -0.07 -11.08 -2.21
N VAL A 239 -0.63 -9.94 -1.77
CA VAL A 239 0.16 -8.90 -1.10
C VAL A 239 0.65 -9.33 0.28
N ASN A 240 -0.17 -10.09 1.01
CA ASN A 240 0.13 -10.43 2.39
C ASN A 240 1.00 -11.69 2.54
N PHE A 241 0.92 -12.65 1.60
CA PHE A 241 1.66 -13.90 1.69
C PHE A 241 2.82 -14.02 0.70
N PHE A 242 2.73 -13.37 -0.47
CA PHE A 242 3.72 -13.55 -1.55
C PHE A 242 4.59 -12.31 -1.80
N GLN A 243 4.25 -11.13 -1.23
CA GLN A 243 5.07 -9.93 -1.37
C GLN A 243 5.96 -9.71 -0.15
N PRO A 244 7.30 -9.73 -0.31
CA PRO A 244 8.22 -9.54 0.81
C PRO A 244 8.08 -8.14 1.42
N VAL A 245 8.01 -8.06 2.74
CA VAL A 245 7.98 -6.81 3.50
C VAL A 245 9.30 -6.64 4.23
N ARG A 246 9.97 -5.50 4.02
CA ARG A 246 11.18 -5.14 4.74
C ARG A 246 10.87 -4.11 5.82
N LYS A 247 11.05 -4.48 7.08
CA LYS A 247 10.98 -3.56 8.23
C LYS A 247 12.37 -3.29 8.78
N LEU A 248 12.60 -2.05 9.21
CA LEU A 248 13.81 -1.68 9.92
C LEU A 248 13.72 -2.22 11.36
N VAL A 249 14.57 -3.19 11.71
CA VAL A 249 14.61 -3.79 13.04
C VAL A 249 15.51 -2.98 13.98
N ALA A 250 16.63 -2.45 13.47
CA ALA A 250 17.54 -1.60 14.22
C ALA A 250 18.27 -0.62 13.28
N ARG A 251 18.62 0.56 13.78
CA ARG A 251 19.60 1.47 13.16
C ARG A 251 20.92 1.26 13.88
N ASN A 252 21.86 0.58 13.26
CA ASN A 252 23.22 0.66 13.70
C ASN A 252 23.77 2.03 13.28
N ALA A 253 24.03 2.89 14.24
CA ALA A 253 24.76 4.15 14.03
C ALA A 253 26.25 3.82 13.82
N TRP A 254 26.59 3.25 12.66
CA TRP A 254 27.98 3.27 12.21
C TRP A 254 28.24 4.63 11.61
N GLY A 255 29.11 5.35 12.32
CA GLY A 255 29.47 6.71 12.00
C GLY A 255 29.95 6.87 10.55
N ARG A 256 29.53 7.95 9.94
CA ARG A 256 30.25 8.52 8.80
C ARG A 256 31.64 8.92 9.29
N ARG A 257 32.65 8.29 8.76
CA ARG A 257 33.97 8.89 8.59
C ARG A 257 34.07 9.39 7.18
#